data_97a09e124751d6286b2ef263d557c109
#
_entry.id   97a09e124751d6286b2ef263d557c109
#
_cell.length_a   1.000
_cell.length_b   1.000
_cell.length_c   1.000
_cell.angle_alpha   90.00
_cell.angle_beta   90.00
_cell.angle_gamma   90.00
#
_symmetry.space_group_name_H-M   'P 1'
#
loop_
_entity.id
_entity.type
_entity.pdbx_description
1 polymer ?
#
loop_
_entity_poly.entity_id
_entity_poly.type
_entity_poly.pdbx_seq_one_letter_code
_entity_poly.pdbx_strand_id
1 'polypeptide(L)'
;KEILDATPTNHGHITVYLPALHDRFLQILLGGVPRQKFEVFSKAVKNTTREKNITFKPIGQESFNKSLISCAGIICGAGFETPAEAMQLGKKILAMPIWGQYEQYCNAAALKNMGITVLDPYQPMESAMIENWLNQGKALQKDYRLSIEQSLGHIQEIWPTPNKRKLILSRRIALQ
;
A
#
# COMPACT_ATOMS: atom_id res chain seq x y z
N LYS A 1 -10.43 -9.37 -1.83
CA LYS A 1 -10.63 -10.36 -2.90
C LYS A 1 -10.39 -9.75 -4.28
N GLU A 2 -10.96 -8.58 -4.59
CA GLU A 2 -10.83 -7.89 -5.89
C GLU A 2 -9.36 -7.65 -6.29
N ILE A 3 -8.51 -7.16 -5.38
CA ILE A 3 -7.09 -6.89 -5.64
C ILE A 3 -6.29 -8.18 -5.84
N LEU A 4 -6.59 -9.24 -5.08
CA LEU A 4 -5.88 -10.53 -5.19
C LEU A 4 -6.08 -11.21 -6.53
N ASP A 5 -7.25 -11.03 -7.13
CA ASP A 5 -7.64 -11.67 -8.39
C ASP A 5 -7.45 -10.74 -9.60
N ALA A 6 -7.02 -9.49 -9.38
CA ALA A 6 -6.88 -8.51 -10.44
C ALA A 6 -5.63 -8.75 -11.30
N THR A 7 -5.79 -8.52 -12.61
CA THR A 7 -4.66 -8.42 -13.54
C THR A 7 -4.21 -6.95 -13.59
N PRO A 8 -3.00 -6.62 -13.11
CA PRO A 8 -2.52 -5.24 -13.12
C PRO A 8 -2.29 -4.72 -14.53
N THR A 9 -2.68 -3.46 -14.76
CA THR A 9 -2.39 -2.72 -16.00
C THR A 9 -1.60 -1.46 -15.67
N ASN A 10 -1.12 -0.73 -16.68
CA ASN A 10 -0.38 0.52 -16.49
C ASN A 10 -0.85 1.57 -17.48
N HIS A 11 -1.62 2.54 -17.00
CA HIS A 11 -2.11 3.70 -17.77
C HIS A 11 -1.24 4.95 -17.56
N GLY A 12 -0.10 4.83 -16.90
CA GLY A 12 0.89 5.88 -16.73
C GLY A 12 0.58 6.92 -15.64
N HIS A 13 -0.54 6.83 -14.93
CA HIS A 13 -0.83 7.73 -13.81
C HIS A 13 -0.26 7.18 -12.49
N ILE A 14 -0.10 8.07 -11.52
CA ILE A 14 0.22 7.74 -10.14
C ILE A 14 -1.03 7.91 -9.29
N THR A 15 -1.41 6.87 -8.57
CA THR A 15 -2.46 6.95 -7.54
C THR A 15 -1.89 7.60 -6.28
N VAL A 16 -2.62 8.53 -5.66
CA VAL A 16 -2.20 9.22 -4.44
C VAL A 16 -3.27 9.08 -3.37
N TYR A 17 -2.89 8.51 -2.22
CA TYR A 17 -3.76 8.35 -1.07
C TYR A 17 -3.05 8.79 0.21
N LEU A 18 -3.13 10.08 0.50
CA LEU A 18 -2.56 10.74 1.66
C LEU A 18 -3.62 11.57 2.41
N PRO A 19 -4.63 10.90 3.02
CA PRO A 19 -5.81 11.57 3.59
C PRO A 19 -5.51 12.45 4.81
N ALA A 20 -4.28 12.43 5.32
CA ALA A 20 -3.79 13.31 6.38
C ALA A 20 -3.26 14.65 5.85
N LEU A 21 -3.05 14.79 4.54
CA LEU A 21 -2.56 16.01 3.91
C LEU A 21 -3.70 16.82 3.30
N HIS A 22 -3.57 18.14 3.33
CA HIS A 22 -4.50 19.06 2.69
C HIS A 22 -4.35 19.04 1.17
N ASP A 23 -5.47 19.06 0.43
CA ASP A 23 -5.49 19.06 -1.04
C ASP A 23 -4.67 20.21 -1.64
N ARG A 24 -4.71 21.40 -1.04
CA ARG A 24 -3.89 22.55 -1.48
C ARG A 24 -2.39 22.26 -1.41
N PHE A 25 -1.94 21.55 -0.40
CA PHE A 25 -0.55 21.13 -0.30
C PHE A 25 -0.21 20.12 -1.40
N LEU A 26 -1.08 19.14 -1.62
CA LEU A 26 -0.92 18.15 -2.70
C LEU A 26 -0.93 18.82 -4.09
N GLN A 27 -1.76 19.85 -4.32
CA GLN A 27 -1.76 20.63 -5.55
C GLN A 27 -0.40 21.27 -5.83
N ILE A 28 0.21 21.90 -4.83
CA ILE A 28 1.52 22.55 -4.96
C ILE A 28 2.59 21.48 -5.24
N LEU A 29 2.62 20.44 -4.42
CA LEU A 29 3.62 19.39 -4.48
C LEU A 29 3.60 18.62 -5.80
N LEU A 30 2.42 18.12 -6.20
CA LEU A 30 2.24 17.31 -7.41
C LEU A 30 2.25 18.18 -8.69
N GLY A 31 1.82 19.43 -8.57
CA GLY A 31 1.89 20.43 -9.64
C GLY A 31 3.33 20.76 -10.05
N GLY A 32 4.29 20.59 -9.14
CA GLY A 32 5.73 20.71 -9.43
C GLY A 32 6.30 19.59 -10.31
N VAL A 33 5.50 18.54 -10.61
CA VAL A 33 5.86 17.43 -11.52
C VAL A 33 4.90 17.40 -12.72
N PRO A 34 4.91 18.41 -13.59
CA PRO A 34 3.83 18.65 -14.56
C PRO A 34 3.70 17.56 -15.64
N ARG A 35 4.74 16.78 -15.89
CA ARG A 35 4.73 15.70 -16.91
C ARG A 35 4.07 14.42 -16.42
N GLN A 36 3.88 14.27 -15.08
CA GLN A 36 3.26 13.11 -14.48
C GLN A 36 1.77 13.39 -14.22
N LYS A 37 0.90 12.44 -14.55
CA LYS A 37 -0.54 12.47 -14.19
C LYS A 37 -0.73 11.85 -12.81
N PHE A 38 -1.54 12.50 -11.98
CA PHE A 38 -1.88 12.03 -10.64
C PHE A 38 -3.40 11.87 -10.47
N GLU A 39 -3.82 10.79 -9.82
CA GLU A 39 -5.17 10.58 -9.32
C GLU A 39 -5.15 10.62 -7.80
N VAL A 40 -5.65 11.70 -7.22
CA VAL A 40 -5.63 11.97 -5.77
C VAL A 40 -6.98 11.62 -5.16
N PHE A 41 -7.01 10.69 -4.22
CA PHE A 41 -8.21 10.34 -3.46
C PHE A 41 -8.30 11.21 -2.22
N SER A 42 -9.31 12.11 -2.19
CA SER A 42 -9.48 13.12 -1.14
C SER A 42 -10.85 13.03 -0.48
N LYS A 43 -10.86 13.28 0.85
CA LYS A 43 -12.09 13.44 1.64
C LYS A 43 -12.80 14.78 1.39
N ALA A 44 -12.09 15.76 0.87
CA ALA A 44 -12.61 17.12 0.70
C ALA A 44 -13.46 17.27 -0.57
N VAL A 45 -13.33 16.38 -1.56
CA VAL A 45 -14.09 16.46 -2.81
C VAL A 45 -15.28 15.51 -2.81
N LYS A 46 -16.42 15.98 -3.30
CA LYS A 46 -17.63 15.16 -3.48
C LYS A 46 -17.75 14.62 -4.91
N ASN A 47 -17.17 15.32 -5.87
CA ASN A 47 -17.18 14.97 -7.29
C ASN A 47 -15.76 15.01 -7.82
N THR A 48 -15.49 14.25 -8.88
CA THR A 48 -14.20 14.28 -9.57
C THR A 48 -13.95 15.66 -10.16
N THR A 49 -12.82 16.26 -9.83
CA THR A 49 -12.34 17.53 -10.37
C THR A 49 -10.95 17.37 -10.95
N ARG A 50 -10.63 18.17 -11.96
CA ARG A 50 -9.32 18.12 -12.62
C ARG A 50 -8.67 19.48 -12.62
N GLU A 51 -7.43 19.51 -12.19
CA GLU A 51 -6.57 20.69 -12.19
C GLU A 51 -5.20 20.33 -12.78
N LYS A 52 -4.92 20.83 -13.99
CA LYS A 52 -3.67 20.55 -14.73
C LYS A 52 -3.40 19.03 -14.87
N ASN A 53 -2.36 18.55 -14.23
CA ASN A 53 -1.93 17.16 -14.23
C ASN A 53 -2.52 16.32 -13.08
N ILE A 54 -3.40 16.91 -12.26
CA ILE A 54 -3.97 16.28 -11.08
C ILE A 54 -5.49 16.10 -11.27
N THR A 55 -5.98 14.91 -10.98
CA THR A 55 -7.41 14.59 -10.91
C THR A 55 -7.74 14.22 -9.47
N PHE A 56 -8.52 15.06 -8.78
CA PHE A 56 -9.05 14.75 -7.46
C PHE A 56 -10.31 13.92 -7.59
N LYS A 57 -10.39 12.84 -6.83
CA LYS A 57 -11.51 11.91 -6.78
C LYS A 57 -12.03 11.76 -5.36
N PRO A 58 -13.35 11.60 -5.14
CA PRO A 58 -13.85 11.23 -3.84
C PRO A 58 -13.34 9.86 -3.42
N ILE A 59 -13.17 9.67 -2.11
CA ILE A 59 -12.77 8.37 -1.57
C ILE A 59 -13.91 7.38 -1.77
N GLY A 60 -13.60 6.25 -2.40
CA GLY A 60 -14.52 5.14 -2.62
C GLY A 60 -13.73 3.90 -3.01
N GLN A 61 -14.07 2.76 -2.43
CA GLN A 61 -13.32 1.51 -2.58
C GLN A 61 -13.20 1.09 -4.05
N GLU A 62 -14.31 1.07 -4.80
CA GLU A 62 -14.31 0.65 -6.20
C GLU A 62 -13.44 1.57 -7.08
N SER A 63 -13.58 2.90 -6.94
CA SER A 63 -12.80 3.87 -7.70
C SER A 63 -11.33 3.85 -7.35
N PHE A 64 -11.00 3.62 -6.06
CA PHE A 64 -9.63 3.47 -5.59
C PHE A 64 -8.99 2.20 -6.15
N ASN A 65 -9.68 1.05 -6.04
CA ASN A 65 -9.19 -0.23 -6.55
C ASN A 65 -8.92 -0.16 -8.06
N LYS A 66 -9.83 0.41 -8.84
CA LYS A 66 -9.64 0.64 -10.29
C LYS A 66 -8.39 1.47 -10.58
N SER A 67 -8.19 2.55 -9.83
CA SER A 67 -7.00 3.39 -9.96
C SER A 67 -5.73 2.63 -9.59
N LEU A 68 -5.72 1.91 -8.46
CA LEU A 68 -4.57 1.14 -7.99
C LEU A 68 -4.19 0.02 -8.97
N ILE A 69 -5.17 -0.71 -9.52
CA ILE A 69 -4.94 -1.77 -10.51
C ILE A 69 -4.29 -1.21 -11.77
N SER A 70 -4.67 0.01 -12.21
CA SER A 70 -4.26 0.59 -13.49
C SER A 70 -3.14 1.64 -13.40
N CYS A 71 -2.63 1.96 -12.22
CA CYS A 71 -1.57 2.96 -12.06
C CYS A 71 -0.17 2.41 -12.41
N ALA A 72 0.78 3.31 -12.63
CA ALA A 72 2.21 3.02 -12.71
C ALA A 72 2.84 2.85 -11.32
N GLY A 73 2.26 3.49 -10.31
CA GLY A 73 2.72 3.46 -8.93
C GLY A 73 1.77 4.21 -8.00
N ILE A 74 2.04 4.13 -6.71
CA ILE A 74 1.22 4.76 -5.68
C ILE A 74 2.07 5.57 -4.71
N ILE A 75 1.55 6.73 -4.29
CA ILE A 75 2.04 7.52 -3.16
C ILE A 75 1.01 7.37 -2.04
N CYS A 76 1.38 6.78 -0.92
CA CYS A 76 0.45 6.49 0.16
C CYS A 76 1.08 6.62 1.55
N GLY A 77 0.24 6.57 2.59
CA GLY A 77 0.71 6.41 3.96
C GLY A 77 1.43 5.08 4.17
N ALA A 78 2.21 4.98 5.24
CA ALA A 78 2.89 3.74 5.61
C ALA A 78 2.00 2.81 6.47
N GLY A 79 0.68 2.75 6.18
CA GLY A 79 -0.17 1.69 6.68
C GLY A 79 0.26 0.33 6.11
N PHE A 80 -0.28 -0.78 6.60
CA PHE A 80 0.11 -2.08 6.06
C PHE A 80 -0.75 -2.50 4.85
N GLU A 81 -2.03 -2.14 4.78
CA GLU A 81 -2.99 -2.62 3.78
C GLU A 81 -2.67 -2.11 2.37
N THR A 82 -2.66 -0.79 2.17
CA THR A 82 -2.41 -0.20 0.84
C THR A 82 -1.04 -0.55 0.25
N PRO A 83 0.09 -0.50 1.01
CA PRO A 83 1.36 -0.99 0.50
C PRO A 83 1.35 -2.48 0.15
N ALA A 84 0.68 -3.34 0.94
CA ALA A 84 0.57 -4.76 0.65
C ALA A 84 -0.21 -5.03 -0.66
N GLU A 85 -1.33 -4.34 -0.86
CA GLU A 85 -2.10 -4.40 -2.11
C GLU A 85 -1.29 -3.93 -3.32
N ALA A 86 -0.54 -2.84 -3.16
CA ALA A 86 0.34 -2.34 -4.21
C ALA A 86 1.48 -3.31 -4.55
N MET A 87 2.07 -3.97 -3.54
CA MET A 87 3.06 -5.03 -3.75
C MET A 87 2.45 -6.26 -4.43
N GLN A 88 1.22 -6.67 -4.05
CA GLN A 88 0.50 -7.76 -4.73
C GLN A 88 0.35 -7.48 -6.23
N LEU A 89 0.08 -6.22 -6.59
CA LEU A 89 -0.07 -5.77 -7.97
C LEU A 89 1.26 -5.41 -8.67
N GLY A 90 2.40 -5.51 -7.98
CA GLY A 90 3.70 -5.13 -8.54
C GLY A 90 3.83 -3.64 -8.87
N LYS A 91 3.19 -2.76 -8.09
CA LYS A 91 3.24 -1.31 -8.29
C LYS A 91 4.44 -0.68 -7.60
N LYS A 92 5.00 0.39 -8.19
CA LYS A 92 5.96 1.24 -7.47
C LYS A 92 5.29 1.90 -6.28
N ILE A 93 5.98 1.97 -5.15
CA ILE A 93 5.44 2.56 -3.91
C ILE A 93 6.36 3.66 -3.43
N LEU A 94 5.78 4.82 -3.13
CA LEU A 94 6.37 5.88 -2.32
C LEU A 94 5.54 5.98 -1.04
N ALA A 95 6.10 5.52 0.07
CA ALA A 95 5.40 5.51 1.35
C ALA A 95 5.81 6.73 2.20
N MET A 96 4.83 7.34 2.86
CA MET A 96 5.04 8.43 3.81
C MET A 96 4.31 8.13 5.11
N PRO A 97 5.02 7.83 6.21
CA PRO A 97 4.38 7.60 7.50
C PRO A 97 3.74 8.88 8.02
N ILE A 98 2.55 8.75 8.62
CA ILE A 98 1.87 9.87 9.27
C ILE A 98 2.62 10.22 10.55
N TRP A 99 2.93 11.51 10.70
CA TRP A 99 3.63 12.03 11.87
C TRP A 99 2.89 11.68 13.17
N GLY A 100 3.63 11.19 14.18
CA GLY A 100 3.09 10.80 15.48
C GLY A 100 2.42 9.43 15.53
N GLN A 101 2.35 8.67 14.44
CA GLN A 101 1.79 7.32 14.42
C GLN A 101 2.90 6.25 14.47
N TYR A 102 3.15 5.71 15.67
CA TYR A 102 4.22 4.74 15.92
C TYR A 102 4.12 3.51 15.02
N GLU A 103 2.92 2.96 14.82
CA GLU A 103 2.68 1.83 13.92
C GLU A 103 3.20 2.12 12.52
N GLN A 104 2.89 3.30 11.96
CA GLN A 104 3.35 3.65 10.63
C GLN A 104 4.87 3.83 10.54
N TYR A 105 5.53 4.24 11.61
CA TYR A 105 7.00 4.26 11.65
C TYR A 105 7.60 2.85 11.61
N CYS A 106 7.01 1.90 12.34
CA CYS A 106 7.43 0.50 12.28
C CYS A 106 7.22 -0.09 10.88
N ASN A 107 6.05 0.14 10.28
CA ASN A 107 5.74 -0.30 8.93
C ASN A 107 6.68 0.35 7.89
N ALA A 108 6.95 1.65 8.02
CA ALA A 108 7.87 2.39 7.15
C ALA A 108 9.29 1.81 7.21
N ALA A 109 9.78 1.45 8.40
CA ALA A 109 11.07 0.79 8.56
C ALA A 109 11.09 -0.58 7.87
N ALA A 110 10.02 -1.37 7.99
CA ALA A 110 9.89 -2.66 7.30
C ALA A 110 9.85 -2.47 5.76
N LEU A 111 9.07 -1.52 5.25
CA LEU A 111 9.01 -1.19 3.83
C LEU A 111 10.38 -0.76 3.28
N LYS A 112 11.12 0.06 4.03
CA LYS A 112 12.48 0.50 3.67
C LYS A 112 13.45 -0.68 3.59
N ASN A 113 13.39 -1.61 4.55
CA ASN A 113 14.21 -2.83 4.53
C ASN A 113 13.87 -3.74 3.34
N MET A 114 12.65 -3.67 2.81
CA MET A 114 12.23 -4.36 1.58
C MET A 114 12.65 -3.63 0.30
N GLY A 115 13.32 -2.48 0.39
CA GLY A 115 13.76 -1.67 -0.75
C GLY A 115 12.69 -0.72 -1.31
N ILE A 116 11.59 -0.52 -0.60
CA ILE A 116 10.56 0.46 -0.96
C ILE A 116 11.03 1.86 -0.56
N THR A 117 10.77 2.84 -1.41
CA THR A 117 11.09 4.24 -1.10
C THR A 117 10.15 4.77 -0.02
N VAL A 118 10.75 5.25 1.07
CA VAL A 118 10.02 5.83 2.20
C VAL A 118 10.52 7.26 2.41
N LEU A 119 9.60 8.21 2.49
CA LEU A 119 9.91 9.59 2.85
C LEU A 119 9.98 9.75 4.37
N ASP A 120 10.91 10.60 4.80
CA ASP A 120 11.03 10.98 6.20
C ASP A 120 9.93 11.99 6.56
N PRO A 121 9.03 11.71 7.52
CA PRO A 121 7.96 12.62 7.89
C PRO A 121 8.45 13.89 8.60
N TYR A 122 9.72 13.93 9.02
CA TYR A 122 10.34 15.09 9.65
C TYR A 122 11.01 16.04 8.64
N GLN A 123 11.08 15.66 7.38
CA GLN A 123 11.63 16.50 6.31
C GLN A 123 10.52 17.13 5.47
N PRO A 124 10.72 18.36 4.98
CA PRO A 124 9.81 18.95 4.01
C PRO A 124 9.68 18.06 2.78
N MET A 125 8.44 17.80 2.36
CA MET A 125 8.18 17.04 1.14
C MET A 125 8.30 17.97 -0.07
N GLU A 126 9.17 17.63 -1.01
CA GLU A 126 9.44 18.41 -2.20
C GLU A 126 9.12 17.64 -3.49
N SER A 127 8.73 18.36 -4.53
CA SER A 127 8.45 17.78 -5.85
C SER A 127 9.62 16.99 -6.42
N ALA A 128 10.85 17.43 -6.16
CA ALA A 128 12.07 16.75 -6.57
C ALA A 128 12.21 15.33 -6.00
N MET A 129 11.70 15.08 -4.79
CA MET A 129 11.69 13.74 -4.19
C MET A 129 10.76 12.80 -4.98
N ILE A 130 9.62 13.32 -5.43
CA ILE A 130 8.68 12.56 -6.26
C ILE A 130 9.30 12.29 -7.64
N GLU A 131 9.92 13.26 -8.27
CA GLU A 131 10.63 13.06 -9.56
C GLU A 131 11.73 12.02 -9.44
N ASN A 132 12.54 12.09 -8.39
CA ASN A 132 13.60 11.10 -8.14
C ASN A 132 13.01 9.69 -7.97
N TRP A 133 11.92 9.55 -7.19
CA TRP A 133 11.24 8.26 -7.03
C TRP A 133 10.64 7.77 -8.35
N LEU A 134 10.02 8.62 -9.15
CA LEU A 134 9.49 8.25 -10.47
C LEU A 134 10.57 7.65 -11.37
N ASN A 135 11.78 8.21 -11.33
CA ASN A 135 12.90 7.79 -12.16
C ASN A 135 13.65 6.57 -11.60
N GLN A 136 13.86 6.50 -10.29
CA GLN A 136 14.71 5.50 -9.66
C GLN A 136 13.97 4.44 -8.86
N GLY A 137 12.72 4.72 -8.46
CA GLY A 137 11.90 3.81 -7.67
C GLY A 137 11.67 2.49 -8.38
N LYS A 138 11.83 1.39 -7.64
CA LYS A 138 11.60 0.03 -8.14
C LYS A 138 10.26 -0.50 -7.66
N ALA A 139 9.60 -1.28 -8.50
CA ALA A 139 8.44 -2.05 -8.08
C ALA A 139 8.92 -3.31 -7.34
N LEU A 140 8.24 -3.65 -6.25
CA LEU A 140 8.41 -4.93 -5.57
C LEU A 140 7.11 -5.69 -5.71
N GLN A 141 7.16 -6.90 -6.27
CA GLN A 141 6.00 -7.77 -6.34
C GLN A 141 6.11 -8.87 -5.29
N LYS A 142 5.03 -9.08 -4.54
CA LYS A 142 4.93 -10.13 -3.53
C LYS A 142 3.55 -10.76 -3.56
N ASP A 143 3.49 -12.08 -3.78
CA ASP A 143 2.23 -12.82 -3.74
C ASP A 143 1.88 -13.17 -2.28
N TYR A 144 0.84 -12.52 -1.77
CA TYR A 144 0.36 -12.75 -0.41
C TYR A 144 -0.58 -13.95 -0.26
N ARG A 145 -1.06 -14.56 -1.37
CA ARG A 145 -1.93 -15.75 -1.31
C ARG A 145 -1.22 -16.91 -0.64
N LEU A 146 0.02 -17.19 -1.04
CA LEU A 146 0.84 -18.22 -0.43
C LEU A 146 1.17 -17.91 1.04
N SER A 147 1.38 -16.65 1.39
CA SER A 147 1.66 -16.25 2.79
C SER A 147 0.46 -16.47 3.71
N ILE A 148 -0.76 -16.27 3.22
CA ILE A 148 -2.00 -16.54 3.97
C ILE A 148 -2.15 -18.04 4.22
N GLU A 149 -1.98 -18.87 3.19
CA GLU A 149 -2.08 -20.33 3.31
C GLU A 149 -1.03 -20.90 4.26
N GLN A 150 0.21 -20.44 4.18
CA GLN A 150 1.29 -20.83 5.09
C GLN A 150 0.99 -20.42 6.54
N SER A 151 0.48 -19.20 6.75
CA SER A 151 0.11 -18.71 8.09
C SER A 151 -1.04 -19.50 8.68
N LEU A 152 -2.07 -19.82 7.87
CA LEU A 152 -3.19 -20.67 8.31
C LEU A 152 -2.72 -22.10 8.61
N GLY A 153 -1.82 -22.66 7.80
CA GLY A 153 -1.20 -23.95 8.07
C GLY A 153 -0.47 -23.98 9.42
N HIS A 154 0.34 -22.97 9.68
CA HIS A 154 1.08 -22.81 10.93
C HIS A 154 0.15 -22.66 12.14
N ILE A 155 -0.91 -21.87 12.03
CA ILE A 155 -1.93 -21.73 13.08
C ILE A 155 -2.61 -23.10 13.36
N GLN A 156 -2.94 -23.85 12.33
CA GLN A 156 -3.53 -25.19 12.48
C GLN A 156 -2.61 -26.21 13.13
N GLU A 157 -1.29 -26.09 12.92
CA GLU A 157 -0.28 -26.92 13.59
C GLU A 157 -0.16 -26.56 15.07
N ILE A 158 -0.06 -25.27 15.39
CA ILE A 158 0.07 -24.78 16.78
C ILE A 158 -1.24 -24.92 17.55
N TRP A 159 -2.37 -24.75 16.88
CA TRP A 159 -3.72 -24.80 17.46
C TRP A 159 -4.59 -25.85 16.76
N PRO A 160 -4.30 -27.14 16.99
CA PRO A 160 -5.05 -28.20 16.30
C PRO A 160 -6.52 -28.22 16.72
N THR A 161 -7.37 -28.57 15.78
CA THR A 161 -8.82 -28.74 16.03
C THR A 161 -9.09 -29.72 17.18
N PRO A 162 -10.24 -29.62 17.88
CA PRO A 162 -10.54 -30.47 19.06
C PRO A 162 -10.33 -31.95 18.84
N ASN A 163 -10.60 -32.48 17.65
CA ASN A 163 -10.40 -33.90 17.31
C ASN A 163 -8.90 -34.26 17.17
N LYS A 164 -8.06 -33.37 16.64
CA LYS A 164 -6.60 -33.56 16.59
C LYS A 164 -5.96 -33.40 17.99
N ARG A 165 -6.52 -32.54 18.85
CA ARG A 165 -6.07 -32.42 20.26
C ARG A 165 -6.25 -33.71 21.05
N LYS A 166 -7.38 -34.39 20.91
CA LYS A 166 -7.61 -35.69 21.54
C LYS A 166 -6.58 -36.74 21.09
N LEU A 167 -6.24 -36.75 19.81
CA LEU A 167 -5.26 -37.71 19.25
C LEU A 167 -3.82 -37.42 19.74
N ILE A 168 -3.44 -36.16 19.87
CA ILE A 168 -2.10 -35.76 20.36
C ILE A 168 -1.97 -36.07 21.86
N LEU A 169 -3.02 -35.79 22.65
CA LEU A 169 -3.04 -36.12 24.08
C LEU A 169 -3.03 -37.63 24.33
N SER A 170 -3.79 -38.42 23.57
CA SER A 170 -3.78 -39.87 23.69
C SER A 170 -2.40 -40.52 23.34
N ARG A 171 -1.71 -39.95 22.32
CA ARG A 171 -0.33 -40.41 21.99
C ARG A 171 0.71 -40.06 23.05
N ARG A 172 0.57 -38.91 23.73
CA ARG A 172 1.47 -38.54 24.83
C ARG A 172 1.28 -39.40 26.10
N ILE A 173 0.06 -39.85 26.37
CA ILE A 173 -0.27 -40.73 27.50
C ILE A 173 0.20 -42.17 27.22
N ALA A 174 0.24 -42.61 25.96
CA ALA A 174 0.70 -43.93 25.58
C ALA A 174 2.24 -44.10 25.54
N LEU A 175 3.00 -43.01 25.72
CA LEU A 175 4.47 -43.00 25.76
C LEU A 175 5.06 -42.74 27.16
N GLN A 176 4.22 -42.76 28.19
CA GLN A 176 4.60 -42.81 29.61
C GLN A 176 4.25 -44.17 30.21
#